data_4ba80a915d803912c655ac2b98fc2296
#
_entry.id   4ba80a915d803912c655ac2b98fc2296
#
_cell.length_a   1.000
_cell.length_b   1.000
_cell.length_c   1.000
_cell.angle_alpha   90.00
_cell.angle_beta   90.00
_cell.angle_gamma   90.00
#
_symmetry.space_group_name_H-M   'P 1'
#
loop_
_entity.id
_entity.type
_entity.pdbx_description
1 polymer ?
#
loop_
_entity_poly.entity_id
_entity_poly.type
_entity_poly.pdbx_seq_one_letter_code
_entity_poly.pdbx_strand_id
1 'polypeptide(L)'
;MNSIPMAEHMRHIMRGDWEGVAALLLASAEKVAGAGASFAIWPDNTCHQAFKYLLPKSPIQWIHIAEAVAAEALRLGFKRLGVLGTRYLMESSVYPDAMARHNIDCAIPEADDREKINTIIFKQLVNGQFPEESRLYFNEVMDGLKGRGCDAAVLGCTEIPLIVRPDDAPLPTLDSTRLLAKAALHRALST
;
A
#
# COMPACT_ATOMS: atom_id res chain seq x y z
N MET A 1 -3.11 19.96 -1.89
CA MET A 1 -3.67 18.65 -1.53
C MET A 1 -5.17 18.66 -1.77
N ASN A 2 -5.73 17.59 -2.35
CA ASN A 2 -7.17 17.36 -2.45
C ASN A 2 -7.51 16.09 -1.67
N SER A 3 -8.63 16.08 -0.95
CA SER A 3 -9.07 14.96 -0.12
C SER A 3 -10.41 14.44 -0.62
N ILE A 4 -10.56 13.12 -0.66
CA ILE A 4 -11.81 12.44 -1.00
C ILE A 4 -12.19 11.54 0.18
N PRO A 5 -13.45 11.55 0.66
CA PRO A 5 -13.87 10.70 1.75
C PRO A 5 -13.66 9.21 1.44
N MET A 6 -13.12 8.46 2.40
CA MET A 6 -12.89 7.02 2.27
C MET A 6 -14.17 6.27 1.85
N ALA A 7 -15.33 6.67 2.35
CA ALA A 7 -16.61 6.07 2.01
C ALA A 7 -16.93 6.13 0.50
N GLU A 8 -16.46 7.14 -0.23
CA GLU A 8 -16.65 7.22 -1.68
C GLU A 8 -15.82 6.17 -2.42
N HIS A 9 -14.55 6.03 -2.07
CA HIS A 9 -13.69 4.97 -2.62
C HIS A 9 -14.24 3.58 -2.30
N MET A 10 -14.62 3.34 -1.06
CA MET A 10 -15.11 2.04 -0.61
C MET A 10 -16.36 1.57 -1.37
N ARG A 11 -17.25 2.48 -1.79
CA ARG A 11 -18.43 2.12 -2.60
C ARG A 11 -18.03 1.45 -3.92
N HIS A 12 -16.95 1.92 -4.55
CA HIS A 12 -16.41 1.35 -5.79
C HIS A 12 -15.56 0.11 -5.51
N ILE A 13 -14.66 0.16 -4.53
CA ILE A 13 -13.75 -0.93 -4.16
C ILE A 13 -14.55 -2.21 -3.83
N MET A 14 -15.60 -2.10 -3.01
CA MET A 14 -16.44 -3.24 -2.59
C MET A 14 -17.17 -3.92 -3.77
N ARG A 15 -17.34 -3.23 -4.90
CA ARG A 15 -17.96 -3.73 -6.12
C ARG A 15 -16.94 -4.15 -7.19
N GLY A 16 -15.65 -3.96 -6.93
CA GLY A 16 -14.60 -4.16 -7.94
C GLY A 16 -14.64 -3.14 -9.07
N ASP A 17 -15.31 -2.01 -8.88
CA ASP A 17 -15.44 -0.94 -9.87
C ASP A 17 -14.20 -0.04 -9.86
N TRP A 18 -13.13 -0.54 -10.46
CA TRP A 18 -11.85 0.17 -10.55
C TRP A 18 -11.88 1.36 -11.49
N GLU A 19 -12.79 1.40 -12.46
CA GLU A 19 -12.99 2.59 -13.30
C GLU A 19 -13.63 3.72 -12.50
N GLY A 20 -14.57 3.41 -11.61
CA GLY A 20 -15.15 4.38 -10.68
C GLY A 20 -14.10 4.94 -9.71
N VAL A 21 -13.22 4.08 -9.16
CA VAL A 21 -12.07 4.55 -8.36
C VAL A 21 -11.18 5.48 -9.19
N ALA A 22 -10.83 5.08 -10.42
CA ALA A 22 -10.01 5.91 -11.30
C ALA A 22 -10.63 7.27 -11.60
N ALA A 23 -11.96 7.33 -11.78
CA ALA A 23 -12.67 8.59 -12.00
C ALA A 23 -12.55 9.56 -10.80
N LEU A 24 -12.65 9.04 -9.57
CA LEU A 24 -12.41 9.83 -8.35
C LEU A 24 -10.98 10.37 -8.30
N LEU A 25 -10.00 9.51 -8.58
CA LEU A 25 -8.58 9.90 -8.61
C LEU A 25 -8.29 10.92 -9.72
N LEU A 26 -8.90 10.76 -10.89
CA LEU A 26 -8.74 11.69 -12.01
C LEU A 26 -9.28 13.08 -11.67
N ALA A 27 -10.49 13.15 -11.10
CA ALA A 27 -11.06 14.42 -10.66
C ALA A 27 -10.18 15.12 -9.60
N SER A 28 -9.51 14.34 -8.76
CA SER A 28 -8.53 14.86 -7.80
C SER A 28 -7.25 15.35 -8.50
N ALA A 29 -6.75 14.58 -9.48
CA ALA A 29 -5.57 14.93 -10.26
C ALA A 29 -5.75 16.24 -11.02
N GLU A 30 -6.91 16.44 -11.67
CA GLU A 30 -7.26 17.66 -12.39
C GLU A 30 -7.23 18.90 -11.47
N LYS A 31 -7.77 18.77 -10.25
CA LYS A 31 -7.76 19.86 -9.27
C LYS A 31 -6.35 20.25 -8.84
N VAL A 32 -5.50 19.25 -8.51
CA VAL A 32 -4.12 19.58 -8.08
C VAL A 32 -3.24 20.01 -9.23
N ALA A 33 -3.46 19.49 -10.45
CA ALA A 33 -2.79 19.96 -11.67
C ALA A 33 -3.16 21.42 -11.97
N GLY A 34 -4.45 21.77 -11.91
CA GLY A 34 -4.93 23.15 -12.07
C GLY A 34 -4.37 24.10 -11.01
N ALA A 35 -3.99 23.60 -9.83
CA ALA A 35 -3.31 24.37 -8.80
C ALA A 35 -1.77 24.40 -8.96
N GLY A 36 -1.22 23.90 -10.08
CA GLY A 36 0.20 23.97 -10.41
C GLY A 36 1.05 22.78 -9.89
N ALA A 37 0.43 21.67 -9.49
CA ALA A 37 1.20 20.47 -9.14
C ALA A 37 1.86 19.87 -10.39
N SER A 38 3.15 19.53 -10.30
CA SER A 38 3.92 18.87 -11.38
C SER A 38 3.84 17.36 -11.34
N PHE A 39 3.54 16.76 -10.21
CA PHE A 39 3.27 15.32 -10.03
C PHE A 39 2.32 15.09 -8.86
N ALA A 40 1.80 13.89 -8.75
CA ALA A 40 0.93 13.45 -7.66
C ALA A 40 1.40 12.16 -7.00
N ILE A 41 0.98 11.97 -5.76
CA ILE A 41 1.04 10.71 -5.03
C ILE A 41 -0.35 10.38 -4.48
N TRP A 42 -0.62 9.11 -4.27
CA TRP A 42 -1.82 8.65 -3.57
C TRP A 42 -1.42 7.69 -2.45
N PRO A 43 -1.48 8.08 -1.18
CA PRO A 43 -1.02 7.27 -0.06
C PRO A 43 -2.06 6.23 0.39
N ASP A 44 -2.62 5.50 -0.56
CA ASP A 44 -3.48 4.35 -0.37
C ASP A 44 -3.08 3.25 -1.34
N ASN A 45 -2.74 2.09 -0.82
CA ASN A 45 -2.23 0.99 -1.65
C ASN A 45 -3.32 0.37 -2.54
N THR A 46 -4.52 0.18 -2.00
CA THR A 46 -5.63 -0.52 -2.68
C THR A 46 -6.07 0.21 -3.95
N CYS A 47 -6.14 1.54 -3.90
CA CYS A 47 -6.56 2.36 -5.03
C CYS A 47 -5.61 2.30 -6.23
N HIS A 48 -4.35 1.82 -6.05
CA HIS A 48 -3.42 1.65 -7.17
C HIS A 48 -3.85 0.59 -8.18
N GLN A 49 -4.81 -0.28 -7.84
CA GLN A 49 -5.47 -1.16 -8.82
C GLN A 49 -6.17 -0.38 -9.96
N ALA A 50 -6.59 0.85 -9.67
CA ALA A 50 -7.26 1.72 -10.63
C ALA A 50 -6.27 2.46 -11.56
N PHE A 51 -4.96 2.40 -11.32
CA PHE A 51 -3.97 3.19 -12.06
C PHE A 51 -3.93 2.88 -13.55
N LYS A 52 -4.23 1.64 -13.96
CA LYS A 52 -4.34 1.28 -15.38
C LYS A 52 -5.45 2.06 -16.12
N TYR A 53 -6.50 2.49 -15.42
CA TYR A 53 -7.57 3.32 -15.97
C TYR A 53 -7.32 4.82 -15.78
N LEU A 54 -6.54 5.19 -14.76
CA LEU A 54 -6.19 6.56 -14.41
C LEU A 54 -5.08 7.12 -15.32
N LEU A 55 -3.96 6.40 -15.42
CA LEU A 55 -2.73 6.93 -16.03
C LEU A 55 -2.90 7.43 -17.47
N PRO A 56 -3.68 6.75 -18.34
CA PRO A 56 -3.88 7.23 -19.71
C PRO A 56 -4.63 8.56 -19.83
N LYS A 57 -5.35 8.96 -18.77
CA LYS A 57 -6.21 10.16 -18.75
C LYS A 57 -5.66 11.27 -17.84
N SER A 58 -4.66 10.94 -17.01
CA SER A 58 -4.16 11.85 -15.99
C SER A 58 -3.39 13.03 -16.61
N PRO A 59 -3.68 14.28 -16.20
CA PRO A 59 -2.96 15.46 -16.67
C PRO A 59 -1.56 15.61 -16.06
N ILE A 60 -1.23 14.84 -15.03
CA ILE A 60 0.06 14.88 -14.31
C ILE A 60 0.62 13.49 -14.09
N GLN A 61 1.92 13.43 -13.85
CA GLN A 61 2.61 12.18 -13.53
C GLN A 61 2.31 11.72 -12.10
N TRP A 62 2.42 10.42 -11.86
CA TRP A 62 2.22 9.80 -10.55
C TRP A 62 3.45 9.02 -10.11
N ILE A 63 3.72 9.05 -8.82
CA ILE A 63 4.65 8.11 -8.19
C ILE A 63 3.82 6.94 -7.66
N HIS A 64 4.10 5.73 -8.14
CA HIS A 64 3.37 4.54 -7.77
C HIS A 64 3.88 3.99 -6.42
N ILE A 65 2.98 3.72 -5.46
CA ILE A 65 3.35 3.31 -4.10
C ILE A 65 4.17 2.01 -4.07
N ALA A 66 3.78 1.01 -4.85
CA ALA A 66 4.51 -0.26 -4.89
C ALA A 66 5.90 -0.13 -5.57
N GLU A 67 6.08 0.82 -6.51
CA GLU A 67 7.40 1.11 -7.07
C GLU A 67 8.33 1.77 -6.04
N ALA A 68 7.78 2.65 -5.18
CA ALA A 68 8.57 3.22 -4.09
C ALA A 68 9.04 2.14 -3.09
N VAL A 69 8.20 1.14 -2.83
CA VAL A 69 8.56 -0.03 -2.02
C VAL A 69 9.60 -0.90 -2.74
N ALA A 70 9.42 -1.17 -4.05
CA ALA A 70 10.35 -1.96 -4.84
C ALA A 70 11.75 -1.34 -4.86
N ALA A 71 11.85 -0.02 -5.03
CA ALA A 71 13.13 0.69 -5.02
C ALA A 71 13.87 0.52 -3.69
N GLU A 72 13.15 0.61 -2.56
CA GLU A 72 13.76 0.40 -1.25
C GLU A 72 14.12 -1.08 -1.00
N ALA A 73 13.27 -2.01 -1.42
CA ALA A 73 13.56 -3.44 -1.33
C ALA A 73 14.83 -3.81 -2.10
N LEU A 74 15.00 -3.28 -3.32
CA LEU A 74 16.20 -3.44 -4.12
C LEU A 74 17.44 -2.86 -3.42
N ARG A 75 17.32 -1.64 -2.90
CA ARG A 75 18.41 -0.96 -2.18
C ARG A 75 18.91 -1.77 -0.98
N LEU A 76 17.98 -2.45 -0.30
CA LEU A 76 18.25 -3.29 0.87
C LEU A 76 18.60 -4.75 0.52
N GLY A 77 18.47 -5.13 -0.75
CA GLY A 77 18.81 -6.46 -1.26
C GLY A 77 17.76 -7.54 -1.00
N PHE A 78 16.52 -7.16 -0.62
CA PHE A 78 15.42 -8.11 -0.39
C PHE A 78 14.98 -8.79 -1.68
N LYS A 79 14.59 -10.07 -1.58
CA LYS A 79 14.24 -10.93 -2.70
C LYS A 79 12.81 -11.46 -2.65
N ARG A 80 12.20 -11.53 -1.48
CA ARG A 80 10.85 -12.03 -1.31
C ARG A 80 10.11 -11.28 -0.22
N LEU A 81 9.08 -10.54 -0.59
CA LEU A 81 8.33 -9.69 0.33
C LEU A 81 7.02 -10.34 0.76
N GLY A 82 6.74 -10.33 2.06
CA GLY A 82 5.43 -10.62 2.59
C GLY A 82 4.55 -9.37 2.55
N VAL A 83 3.40 -9.41 1.88
CA VAL A 83 2.53 -8.23 1.76
C VAL A 83 1.38 -8.31 2.75
N LEU A 84 1.31 -7.34 3.66
CA LEU A 84 0.22 -7.14 4.62
C LEU A 84 -0.61 -5.92 4.25
N GLY A 85 -1.93 -6.01 4.38
CA GLY A 85 -2.84 -4.91 4.05
C GLY A 85 -4.30 -5.34 4.12
N THR A 86 -5.19 -4.58 3.51
CA THR A 86 -6.57 -5.01 3.34
C THR A 86 -6.63 -6.24 2.42
N ARG A 87 -7.68 -7.05 2.54
CA ARG A 87 -7.90 -8.16 1.61
C ARG A 87 -7.87 -7.70 0.15
N TYR A 88 -8.48 -6.54 -0.13
CA TYR A 88 -8.49 -5.95 -1.47
C TYR A 88 -7.10 -5.66 -2.04
N LEU A 89 -6.13 -5.34 -1.18
CA LEU A 89 -4.74 -5.17 -1.59
C LEU A 89 -4.03 -6.51 -1.75
N MET A 90 -4.09 -7.36 -0.71
CA MET A 90 -3.34 -8.62 -0.67
C MET A 90 -3.71 -9.54 -1.84
N GLU A 91 -4.98 -9.55 -2.25
CA GLU A 91 -5.50 -10.36 -3.38
C GLU A 91 -5.37 -9.66 -4.75
N SER A 92 -4.71 -8.50 -4.81
CA SER A 92 -4.53 -7.74 -6.04
C SER A 92 -3.17 -8.00 -6.71
N SER A 93 -3.03 -7.52 -7.94
CA SER A 93 -1.76 -7.54 -8.66
C SER A 93 -0.85 -6.33 -8.36
N VAL A 94 -1.25 -5.39 -7.52
CA VAL A 94 -0.51 -4.13 -7.28
C VAL A 94 0.96 -4.39 -6.91
N TYR A 95 1.20 -5.25 -5.92
CA TYR A 95 2.56 -5.61 -5.53
C TYR A 95 3.20 -6.65 -6.44
N PRO A 96 2.53 -7.77 -6.80
CA PRO A 96 3.11 -8.73 -7.74
C PRO A 96 3.59 -8.10 -9.04
N ASP A 97 2.79 -7.23 -9.68
CA ASP A 97 3.16 -6.59 -10.94
C ASP A 97 4.35 -5.62 -10.79
N ALA A 98 4.42 -4.88 -9.68
CA ALA A 98 5.53 -3.98 -9.41
C ALA A 98 6.82 -4.76 -9.11
N MET A 99 6.76 -5.76 -8.25
CA MET A 99 7.92 -6.54 -7.80
C MET A 99 8.50 -7.42 -8.90
N ALA A 100 7.65 -7.99 -9.78
CA ALA A 100 8.09 -8.81 -10.90
C ALA A 100 9.05 -8.06 -11.84
N ARG A 101 8.85 -6.75 -12.05
CA ARG A 101 9.75 -5.91 -12.84
C ARG A 101 11.17 -5.81 -12.28
N HIS A 102 11.34 -6.16 -11.01
CA HIS A 102 12.60 -6.07 -10.27
C HIS A 102 13.12 -7.45 -9.83
N ASN A 103 12.53 -8.55 -10.31
CA ASN A 103 12.85 -9.91 -9.90
C ASN A 103 12.75 -10.11 -8.36
N ILE A 104 11.73 -9.51 -7.75
CA ILE A 104 11.38 -9.68 -6.34
C ILE A 104 10.08 -10.48 -6.28
N ASP A 105 10.06 -11.53 -5.48
CA ASP A 105 8.88 -12.34 -5.25
C ASP A 105 7.95 -11.69 -4.22
N CYS A 106 6.64 -12.00 -4.31
CA CYS A 106 5.65 -11.64 -3.30
C CYS A 106 4.99 -12.88 -2.70
N ALA A 107 4.72 -12.82 -1.42
CA ALA A 107 3.85 -13.75 -0.71
C ALA A 107 2.80 -12.97 0.08
N ILE A 108 1.63 -13.57 0.24
CA ILE A 108 0.56 -13.04 1.08
C ILE A 108 0.23 -14.05 2.17
N PRO A 109 -0.36 -13.65 3.31
CA PRO A 109 -0.83 -14.57 4.34
C PRO A 109 -1.83 -15.60 3.82
N GLU A 110 -2.06 -16.66 4.58
CA GLU A 110 -3.11 -17.64 4.28
C GLU A 110 -4.51 -16.99 4.32
N ALA A 111 -5.52 -17.67 3.75
CA ALA A 111 -6.85 -17.09 3.56
C ALA A 111 -7.48 -16.61 4.87
N ASP A 112 -7.38 -17.41 5.93
CA ASP A 112 -7.95 -17.08 7.25
C ASP A 112 -7.23 -15.88 7.88
N ASP A 113 -5.91 -15.81 7.72
CA ASP A 113 -5.11 -14.67 8.20
C ASP A 113 -5.44 -13.39 7.43
N ARG A 114 -5.63 -13.47 6.11
CA ARG A 114 -6.04 -12.31 5.31
C ARG A 114 -7.38 -11.74 5.77
N GLU A 115 -8.36 -12.61 6.04
CA GLU A 115 -9.67 -12.17 6.52
C GLU A 115 -9.59 -11.58 7.93
N LYS A 116 -8.81 -12.17 8.82
CA LYS A 116 -8.61 -11.66 10.18
C LYS A 116 -7.87 -10.32 10.17
N ILE A 117 -6.80 -10.18 9.38
CA ILE A 117 -6.10 -8.91 9.19
C ILE A 117 -7.06 -7.84 8.65
N ASN A 118 -7.84 -8.18 7.62
CA ASN A 118 -8.84 -7.27 7.05
C ASN A 118 -9.86 -6.82 8.10
N THR A 119 -10.32 -7.74 8.95
CA THR A 119 -11.24 -7.43 10.05
C THR A 119 -10.58 -6.52 11.08
N ILE A 120 -9.35 -6.77 11.48
CA ILE A 120 -8.59 -5.92 12.40
C ILE A 120 -8.47 -4.50 11.83
N ILE A 121 -8.06 -4.37 10.57
CA ILE A 121 -7.93 -3.06 9.92
C ILE A 121 -9.25 -2.29 10.00
N PHE A 122 -10.35 -2.86 9.52
CA PHE A 122 -11.63 -2.12 9.41
C PHE A 122 -12.40 -1.99 10.72
N LYS A 123 -12.23 -2.90 11.68
CA LYS A 123 -12.98 -2.86 12.94
C LYS A 123 -12.23 -2.20 14.08
N GLN A 124 -10.91 -2.16 14.01
CA GLN A 124 -10.05 -1.64 15.08
C GLN A 124 -9.20 -0.45 14.60
N LEU A 125 -8.25 -0.68 13.68
CA LEU A 125 -7.23 0.30 13.37
C LEU A 125 -7.81 1.58 12.77
N VAL A 126 -8.75 1.48 11.83
CA VAL A 126 -9.46 2.64 11.22
C VAL A 126 -10.24 3.44 12.27
N ASN A 127 -10.64 2.80 13.37
CA ASN A 127 -11.34 3.44 14.48
C ASN A 127 -10.38 3.92 15.60
N GLY A 128 -9.06 3.94 15.36
CA GLY A 128 -8.06 4.38 16.31
C GLY A 128 -7.84 3.42 17.48
N GLN A 129 -8.18 2.15 17.33
CA GLN A 129 -8.01 1.11 18.34
C GLN A 129 -6.79 0.24 17.96
N PHE A 130 -5.80 0.18 18.85
CA PHE A 130 -4.53 -0.52 18.63
C PHE A 130 -4.27 -1.52 19.76
N PRO A 131 -5.09 -2.57 19.93
CA PRO A 131 -4.92 -3.53 21.02
C PRO A 131 -3.66 -4.38 20.84
N GLU A 132 -3.01 -4.70 21.95
CA GLU A 132 -1.78 -5.47 21.99
C GLU A 132 -1.97 -6.87 21.35
N GLU A 133 -3.12 -7.49 21.55
CA GLU A 133 -3.46 -8.78 20.92
C GLU A 133 -3.37 -8.71 19.39
N SER A 134 -3.87 -7.63 18.79
CA SER A 134 -3.79 -7.45 17.34
C SER A 134 -2.35 -7.20 16.88
N ARG A 135 -1.53 -6.49 17.66
CA ARG A 135 -0.09 -6.33 17.38
C ARG A 135 0.62 -7.68 17.36
N LEU A 136 0.39 -8.49 18.39
CA LEU A 136 0.98 -9.84 18.48
C LEU A 136 0.54 -10.71 17.31
N TYR A 137 -0.72 -10.61 16.90
CA TYR A 137 -1.22 -11.34 15.75
C TYR A 137 -0.53 -10.94 14.42
N PHE A 138 -0.29 -9.64 14.20
CA PHE A 138 0.51 -9.22 13.05
C PHE A 138 1.92 -9.82 13.08
N ASN A 139 2.55 -9.91 14.24
CA ASN A 139 3.86 -10.53 14.39
C ASN A 139 3.81 -12.04 14.10
N GLU A 140 2.79 -12.76 14.58
CA GLU A 140 2.57 -14.18 14.29
C GLU A 140 2.45 -14.43 12.77
N VAL A 141 1.65 -13.63 12.08
CA VAL A 141 1.51 -13.72 10.62
C VAL A 141 2.83 -13.42 9.90
N MET A 142 3.60 -12.44 10.38
CA MET A 142 4.93 -12.15 9.82
C MET A 142 5.91 -13.29 10.06
N ASP A 143 5.87 -13.98 11.20
CA ASP A 143 6.66 -15.18 11.45
C ASP A 143 6.29 -16.31 10.47
N GLY A 144 5.02 -16.50 10.18
CA GLY A 144 4.54 -17.43 9.17
C GLY A 144 5.09 -17.09 7.76
N LEU A 145 5.09 -15.81 7.39
CA LEU A 145 5.68 -15.34 6.13
C LEU A 145 7.19 -15.55 6.09
N LYS A 146 7.90 -15.29 7.19
CA LYS A 146 9.33 -15.57 7.35
C LYS A 146 9.62 -17.06 7.17
N GLY A 147 8.82 -17.94 7.79
CA GLY A 147 8.92 -19.39 7.60
C GLY A 147 8.72 -19.84 6.15
N ARG A 148 8.02 -19.06 5.34
CA ARG A 148 7.85 -19.27 3.88
C ARG A 148 8.92 -18.57 3.03
N GLY A 149 10.00 -18.09 3.66
CA GLY A 149 11.16 -17.52 3.00
C GLY A 149 11.04 -16.03 2.63
N CYS A 150 10.08 -15.29 3.21
CA CYS A 150 10.08 -13.84 3.08
C CYS A 150 11.22 -13.23 3.89
N ASP A 151 11.87 -12.23 3.33
CA ASP A 151 13.01 -11.52 3.94
C ASP A 151 12.66 -10.10 4.40
N ALA A 152 11.47 -9.60 4.05
CA ALA A 152 10.87 -8.38 4.59
C ALA A 152 9.34 -8.42 4.51
N ALA A 153 8.67 -7.56 5.29
CA ALA A 153 7.22 -7.39 5.30
C ALA A 153 6.84 -5.99 4.83
N VAL A 154 5.95 -5.91 3.84
CA VAL A 154 5.34 -4.66 3.39
C VAL A 154 4.15 -4.33 4.28
N LEU A 155 4.16 -3.16 4.91
CA LEU A 155 3.03 -2.60 5.63
C LEU A 155 2.17 -1.80 4.63
N GLY A 156 1.27 -2.53 3.94
CA GLY A 156 0.49 -2.03 2.81
C GLY A 156 -0.84 -1.37 3.21
N CYS A 157 -0.94 -0.84 4.42
CA CYS A 157 -2.06 -0.03 4.90
C CYS A 157 -1.53 1.08 5.80
N THR A 158 -2.11 2.26 5.74
CA THR A 158 -1.68 3.43 6.52
C THR A 158 -1.75 3.22 8.03
N GLU A 159 -2.62 2.34 8.49
CA GLU A 159 -2.86 2.05 9.89
C GLU A 159 -1.93 0.97 10.46
N ILE A 160 -1.41 0.05 9.65
CA ILE A 160 -0.54 -1.04 10.14
C ILE A 160 0.75 -0.50 10.81
N PRO A 161 1.43 0.53 10.27
CA PRO A 161 2.60 1.11 10.95
C PRO A 161 2.31 1.76 12.30
N LEU A 162 1.04 1.98 12.66
CA LEU A 162 0.65 2.52 13.96
C LEU A 162 0.62 1.45 15.06
N ILE A 163 0.49 0.17 14.68
CA ILE A 163 0.44 -0.96 15.60
C ILE A 163 1.67 -1.85 15.51
N VAL A 164 2.22 -2.07 14.32
CA VAL A 164 3.46 -2.85 14.11
C VAL A 164 4.66 -1.99 14.41
N ARG A 165 5.51 -2.45 15.34
CA ARG A 165 6.74 -1.78 15.73
C ARG A 165 7.92 -2.42 15.01
N PRO A 166 8.72 -1.67 14.24
CA PRO A 166 9.85 -2.24 13.50
C PRO A 166 10.87 -2.99 14.38
N ASP A 167 11.06 -2.52 15.64
CA ASP A 167 12.08 -3.07 16.54
C ASP A 167 11.72 -4.44 17.13
N ASP A 168 10.42 -4.79 17.17
CA ASP A 168 9.92 -6.09 17.66
C ASP A 168 9.19 -6.90 16.59
N ALA A 169 9.26 -6.48 15.32
CA ALA A 169 8.74 -7.24 14.21
C ALA A 169 9.67 -8.40 13.81
N PRO A 170 9.15 -9.59 13.48
CA PRO A 170 9.95 -10.76 13.10
C PRO A 170 10.72 -10.59 11.78
N LEU A 171 10.27 -9.69 10.93
CA LEU A 171 10.86 -9.32 9.64
C LEU A 171 11.16 -7.82 9.59
N PRO A 172 12.19 -7.39 8.85
CA PRO A 172 12.33 -6.00 8.44
C PRO A 172 11.05 -5.47 7.81
N THR A 173 10.61 -4.27 8.18
CA THR A 173 9.33 -3.71 7.71
C THR A 173 9.54 -2.62 6.68
N LEU A 174 8.72 -2.63 5.63
CA LEU A 174 8.65 -1.62 4.59
C LEU A 174 7.32 -0.86 4.68
N ASP A 175 7.33 0.29 5.35
CA ASP A 175 6.17 1.19 5.45
C ASP A 175 5.94 1.87 4.09
N SER A 176 4.95 1.38 3.35
CA SER A 176 4.67 1.81 1.98
C SER A 176 4.33 3.29 1.87
N THR A 177 3.59 3.83 2.84
CA THR A 177 3.17 5.24 2.86
C THR A 177 4.37 6.16 3.13
N ARG A 178 5.22 5.79 4.06
CA ARG A 178 6.45 6.54 4.37
C ARG A 178 7.45 6.50 3.21
N LEU A 179 7.58 5.35 2.54
CA LEU A 179 8.43 5.21 1.36
C LEU A 179 7.91 6.04 0.18
N LEU A 180 6.60 6.07 -0.03
CA LEU A 180 5.99 6.94 -1.03
C LEU A 180 6.26 8.42 -0.74
N ALA A 181 6.14 8.84 0.52
CA ALA A 181 6.43 10.22 0.92
C ALA A 181 7.90 10.58 0.71
N LYS A 182 8.84 9.66 1.03
CA LYS A 182 10.28 9.84 0.75
C LYS A 182 10.56 9.96 -0.75
N ALA A 183 9.93 9.12 -1.57
CA ALA A 183 10.07 9.17 -3.03
C ALA A 183 9.56 10.51 -3.60
N ALA A 184 8.44 11.02 -3.08
CA ALA A 184 7.89 12.32 -3.46
C ALA A 184 8.83 13.47 -3.07
N LEU A 185 9.38 13.45 -1.85
CA LEU A 185 10.33 14.44 -1.40
C LEU A 185 11.61 14.43 -2.26
N HIS A 186 12.17 13.24 -2.51
CA HIS A 186 13.34 13.10 -3.36
C HIS A 186 13.10 13.67 -4.76
N ARG A 187 11.97 13.34 -5.38
CA ARG A 187 11.59 13.89 -6.69
C ARG A 187 11.48 15.42 -6.68
N ALA A 188 10.87 16.00 -5.64
CA ALA A 188 10.69 17.44 -5.51
C ALA A 188 12.03 18.19 -5.33
N LEU A 189 13.05 17.55 -4.72
CA LEU A 189 14.36 18.16 -4.50
C LEU A 189 15.31 17.93 -5.69
N SER A 190 15.00 17.03 -6.62
CA SER A 190 15.81 16.70 -7.78
C SER A 190 15.40 17.47 -9.05
N THR A 191 14.41 18.34 -8.93
CA THR A 191 13.93 19.25 -10.00
C THR A 191 14.49 20.63 -9.79
#